data_67e53ad8c4c0b2694bafcd36d5fd893b
#
_entry.id   67e53ad8c4c0b2694bafcd36d5fd893b
#
_cell.length_a   1.000
_cell.length_b   1.000
_cell.length_c   1.000
_cell.angle_alpha   90.00
_cell.angle_beta   90.00
_cell.angle_gamma   90.00
#
_symmetry.space_group_name_H-M   'P 1'
#
loop_
_entity.id
_entity.type
_entity.pdbx_description
1 polymer ?
#
loop_
_entity_poly.entity_id
_entity_poly.type
_entity_poly.pdbx_seq_one_letter_code
_entity_poly.pdbx_strand_id
1 'polypeptide(L)' 'MELLHQGDILKIEKINHPVLVVSKDFFNSSGEIIGCPIITNSIPGPLHIWMATEENQGYIQCEKLALLDMSVRRYK' A
#
# COMPACT_ATOMS: atom_id res chain seq x y z
N MET A 1 18.07 5.22 -3.07
CA MET A 1 16.67 4.79 -2.88
C MET A 1 16.30 4.98 -1.41
N GLU A 2 15.17 5.61 -1.15
CA GLU A 2 14.69 5.73 0.22
C GLU A 2 14.15 4.40 0.72
N LEU A 3 14.37 4.11 1.99
CA LEU A 3 13.81 2.93 2.62
C LEU A 3 12.32 3.16 2.90
N LEU A 4 11.49 2.27 2.41
CA LEU A 4 10.06 2.27 2.70
C LEU A 4 9.79 1.51 3.99
N HIS A 5 8.87 2.03 4.80
CA HIS A 5 8.57 1.50 6.12
C HIS A 5 7.18 0.88 6.16
N GLN A 6 7.03 -0.12 7.01
CA GLN A 6 5.72 -0.69 7.29
C GLN A 6 4.78 0.42 7.77
N GLY A 7 3.60 0.50 7.17
CA GLY A 7 2.63 1.53 7.49
C GLY A 7 2.65 2.74 6.56
N ASP A 8 3.65 2.85 5.70
CA ASP A 8 3.69 3.93 4.70
C ASP A 8 2.53 3.79 3.72
N ILE A 9 1.96 4.92 3.32
CA ILE A 9 0.93 4.97 2.30
C ILE A 9 1.53 5.64 1.08
N LEU A 10 1.51 4.94 -0.04
CA LEU A 10 2.19 5.38 -1.27
C LEU A 10 1.18 5.63 -2.38
N LYS A 11 1.47 6.65 -3.17
CA LYS A 11 0.83 6.83 -4.48
C LYS A 11 1.84 6.40 -5.52
N ILE A 12 1.56 5.33 -6.21
CA ILE A 12 2.47 4.72 -7.17
C ILE A 12 1.99 5.06 -8.58
N GLU A 13 2.92 5.52 -9.42
CA GLU A 13 2.61 5.86 -10.81
C GLU A 13 1.97 4.66 -11.52
N LYS A 14 0.89 4.92 -12.26
CA LYS A 14 0.09 3.94 -13.01
C LYS A 14 -0.78 3.03 -12.15
N ILE A 15 -0.79 3.22 -10.83
CA ILE A 15 -1.73 2.53 -9.95
C ILE A 15 -2.75 3.56 -9.46
N ASN A 16 -4.04 3.28 -9.68
CA ASN A 16 -5.11 4.26 -9.51
C ASN A 16 -5.55 4.50 -8.05
N HIS A 17 -4.98 3.76 -7.11
CA HIS A 17 -5.38 3.86 -5.71
C HIS A 17 -4.13 3.92 -4.83
N PRO A 18 -4.23 4.50 -3.61
CA PRO A 18 -3.12 4.44 -2.67
C PRO A 18 -2.83 2.99 -2.28
N VAL A 19 -1.60 2.74 -1.87
CA VAL A 19 -1.14 1.41 -1.44
C VAL A 19 -0.54 1.54 -0.05
N LEU A 20 -1.01 0.70 0.87
CA LEU A 20 -0.43 0.60 2.21
C LEU A 20 0.69 -0.43 2.21
N VAL A 21 1.88 -0.02 2.65
CA VAL A 21 3.01 -0.94 2.80
C VAL A 21 2.78 -1.79 4.05
N VAL A 22 2.65 -3.09 3.89
CA VAL A 22 2.44 -4.01 5.02
C VAL A 22 3.68 -4.83 5.34
N SER A 23 4.65 -4.90 4.44
CA SER A 23 5.90 -5.61 4.67
C SER A 23 6.83 -4.82 5.59
N LYS A 24 7.65 -5.53 6.34
CA LYS A 24 8.58 -4.92 7.29
C LYS A 24 9.78 -4.29 6.61
N ASP A 25 10.42 -3.35 7.29
CA ASP A 25 11.55 -2.59 6.78
C ASP A 25 12.67 -3.48 6.27
N PHE A 26 12.94 -4.58 6.96
CA PHE A 26 13.99 -5.51 6.53
C PHE A 26 13.69 -6.07 5.14
N PHE A 27 12.46 -6.46 4.89
CA PHE A 27 12.05 -6.94 3.57
C PHE A 27 12.13 -5.81 2.54
N ASN A 28 11.66 -4.62 2.92
CA ASN A 28 11.59 -3.46 2.03
C ASN A 28 12.97 -3.00 1.55
N SER A 29 14.02 -3.30 2.32
CA SER A 29 15.38 -2.93 1.95
C SER A 29 15.88 -3.64 0.68
N SER A 30 15.20 -4.69 0.25
CA SER A 30 15.54 -5.38 -1.00
C SER A 30 15.08 -4.63 -2.26
N GLY A 31 14.27 -3.58 -2.09
CA GLY A 31 13.68 -2.86 -3.23
C GLY A 31 12.27 -3.33 -3.57
N GLU A 32 11.78 -4.34 -2.89
CA GLU A 32 10.42 -4.85 -3.07
C GLU A 32 9.60 -4.59 -1.82
N ILE A 33 8.29 -4.44 -1.99
CA ILE A 33 7.35 -4.33 -0.87
C ILE A 33 6.17 -5.24 -1.09
N ILE A 34 5.47 -5.57 0.00
CA ILE A 34 4.15 -6.17 -0.07
C ILE A 34 3.17 -5.08 0.32
N GLY A 35 2.21 -4.81 -0.55
CA GLY A 35 1.24 -3.74 -0.35
C GLY A 35 -0.19 -4.21 -0.45
N CYS A 36 -1.07 -3.47 0.22
CA CYS A 36 -2.52 -3.64 0.14
C CYS A 36 -3.14 -2.41 -0.49
N PRO A 37 -4.08 -2.54 -1.43
CA PRO A 37 -4.77 -1.37 -1.98
C PRO A 37 -5.71 -0.75 -0.95
N ILE A 38 -5.85 0.58 -1.02
CA ILE A 38 -6.83 1.34 -0.24
C ILE A 38 -7.89 1.82 -1.22
N ILE A 39 -9.11 1.29 -1.11
CA ILE A 39 -10.18 1.54 -2.08
C ILE A 39 -11.34 2.26 -1.40
N THR A 40 -11.71 3.43 -1.93
CA THR A 40 -12.79 4.24 -1.37
C THR A 40 -14.18 3.66 -1.63
N ASN A 41 -14.36 2.95 -2.73
CA ASN A 41 -15.64 2.41 -3.15
C ASN A 41 -15.86 0.95 -2.74
N SER A 42 -15.01 0.43 -1.86
CA SER A 42 -15.11 -0.95 -1.43
C SER A 42 -16.28 -1.14 -0.46
N ILE A 43 -16.80 -2.37 -0.41
CA ILE A 43 -17.84 -2.75 0.54
C ILE A 43 -17.18 -3.24 1.83
N PRO A 44 -17.77 -2.94 3.01
CA PRO A 44 -17.28 -3.52 4.27
C PRO A 44 -17.28 -5.05 4.22
N GLY A 45 -16.30 -5.67 4.82
CA GLY A 45 -16.17 -7.12 4.85
C GLY A 45 -15.10 -7.55 5.84
N PRO A 46 -14.97 -8.86 6.10
CA PRO A 46 -14.04 -9.33 7.13
C PRO A 46 -12.57 -9.08 6.82
N LEU A 47 -12.22 -8.92 5.53
CA LEU A 47 -10.86 -8.62 5.11
C LEU A 47 -10.70 -7.18 4.63
N HIS A 48 -11.72 -6.35 4.82
CA HIS A 48 -11.68 -4.93 4.46
C HIS A 48 -11.67 -4.10 5.74
N ILE A 49 -10.57 -3.39 5.96
CA ILE A 49 -10.36 -2.59 7.16
C ILE A 49 -10.47 -1.12 6.80
N TRP A 50 -11.40 -0.39 7.43
CA TRP A 50 -11.54 1.04 7.22
C TRP A 50 -10.35 1.78 7.81
N MET A 51 -9.84 2.75 7.04
CA MET A 51 -8.81 3.64 7.52
C MET A 51 -9.08 5.06 7.02
N ALA A 52 -8.66 6.04 7.79
CA ALA A 52 -8.74 7.43 7.39
C ALA A 52 -7.54 8.19 7.94
N THR A 53 -6.92 8.98 7.07
CA THR A 53 -5.88 9.93 7.44
C THR A 53 -6.28 11.28 6.85
N GLU A 54 -5.49 12.31 7.05
CA GLU A 54 -5.79 13.63 6.49
C GLU A 54 -5.87 13.61 4.95
N GLU A 55 -5.11 12.76 4.31
CA GLU A 55 -5.01 12.72 2.86
C GLU A 55 -5.68 11.54 2.21
N ASN A 56 -5.90 10.45 2.95
CA ASN A 56 -6.40 9.20 2.39
C ASN A 56 -7.47 8.59 3.27
N GLN A 57 -8.51 8.03 2.64
CA GLN A 57 -9.53 7.28 3.34
C GLN A 57 -10.06 6.18 2.44
N GLY A 58 -10.51 5.09 3.03
CA GLY A 58 -11.03 3.96 2.29
C GLY A 58 -10.87 2.66 3.06
N TYR A 59 -11.12 1.57 2.37
CA TYR A 59 -10.95 0.24 2.93
C TYR A 59 -9.63 -0.37 2.44
N ILE A 60 -8.81 -0.84 3.38
CA ILE A 60 -7.63 -1.62 3.06
C ILE A 60 -8.11 -3.01 2.69
N GLN A 61 -7.88 -3.41 1.45
CA GLN A 61 -8.33 -4.73 0.97
C GLN A 61 -7.24 -5.77 1.22
N CYS A 62 -7.31 -6.41 2.37
CA CYS A 62 -6.28 -7.35 2.82
C CYS A 62 -6.19 -8.61 1.96
N GLU A 63 -7.24 -8.98 1.24
CA GLU A 63 -7.21 -10.13 0.33
C GLU A 63 -6.48 -9.84 -0.98
N LYS A 64 -6.13 -8.60 -1.24
CA LYS A 64 -5.46 -8.19 -2.49
C LYS A 64 -4.01 -7.78 -2.28
N LEU A 65 -3.30 -8.52 -1.46
CA LEU A 65 -1.87 -8.29 -1.27
C LEU A 65 -1.11 -8.47 -2.58
N ALA A 66 -0.18 -7.58 -2.84
CA ALA A 66 0.64 -7.64 -4.05
C ALA A 66 2.11 -7.41 -3.72
N LEU A 67 2.97 -8.17 -4.35
CA LEU A 67 4.42 -7.95 -4.30
C LEU A 67 4.78 -6.93 -5.38
N LEU A 68 5.41 -5.83 -4.98
CA LEU A 68 5.74 -4.74 -5.89
C LEU A 68 7.24 -4.49 -5.89
N ASP A 69 7.82 -4.42 -7.08
CA ASP A 69 9.23 -4.03 -7.25
C ASP A 69 9.31 -2.51 -7.35
N MET A 70 9.72 -1.88 -6.26
CA MET A 70 9.76 -0.42 -6.16
C MET A 70 11.01 0.18 -6.80
N SER A 71 11.98 -0.65 -7.20
CA SER A 71 13.18 -0.15 -7.86
C SER A 71 12.90 0.40 -9.26
N VAL A 72 11.77 -0.03 -9.87
CA VAL A 72 11.37 0.37 -11.24
C VAL A 72 10.11 1.22 -11.26
N ARG A 73 9.54 1.56 -10.11
CA ARG A 73 8.30 2.34 -10.01
C ARG A 73 8.55 3.72 -9.43
N ARG A 74 7.79 4.69 -9.90
CA ARG A 74 7.76 6.03 -9.31
C ARG A 74 6.63 6.09 -8.29
N TYR A 75 6.90 6.74 -7.16
CA TYR A 75 5.94 6.82 -6.07
C TYR A 75 6.18 8.05 -5.20
N LYS A 76 5.19 8.32 -4.40
CA LYS A 76 5.26 9.35 -3.36
C LYS A 76 4.89 8.80 -2.01
#